data_1514955379261a577c707ecdf207169c
#
_entry.id   1514955379261a577c707ecdf207169c
#
_cell.length_a   1.000
_cell.length_b   1.000
_cell.length_c   1.000
_cell.angle_alpha   90.00
_cell.angle_beta   90.00
_cell.angle_gamma   90.00
#
_symmetry.space_group_name_H-M   'P 1'
#
loop_
_entity.id
_entity.type
_entity.pdbx_description
1 polymer ?
#
loop_
_entity_poly.entity_id
_entity_poly.type
_entity_poly.pdbx_seq_one_letter_code
_entity_poly.pdbx_strand_id
1 'polypeptide(L)'
;SPGGFFMEYHPKLRPVDSPTDGVFLAGAAQGPKDIPASVAQGSAAASRAARILSAETWEIEPIVARVWADRCISAQGKKCGICAQACPYGAITVVQGMPAQITQAKCHGCGGCVAECPHDAISQDHFTDAQIVSQLQAVLQDKPEEKILAFMCHWCSYGGADNAGTSHFEYPATSRGIRVMCSARMDQDFILEAFRRGAGMVLVSGCHPQDCHYISGQQVAAKRFDRVPRALERLGINPERFRVEWISAAE
;
A
#
# COMPACT_ATOMS: atom_id res chain seq x y z
N SER A 1 -13.95 7.91 12.20
CA SER A 1 -15.23 7.24 12.53
C SER A 1 -16.39 8.07 11.99
N PRO A 2 -17.51 7.44 11.55
CA PRO A 2 -18.72 8.16 11.10
C PRO A 2 -19.29 9.14 12.13
N GLY A 3 -18.99 8.96 13.42
CA GLY A 3 -19.41 9.85 14.51
C GLY A 3 -18.45 11.00 14.81
N GLY A 4 -17.41 11.23 14.00
CA GLY A 4 -16.41 12.29 14.24
C GLY A 4 -15.41 11.99 15.36
N PHE A 5 -15.37 10.75 15.87
CA PHE A 5 -14.41 10.32 16.88
C PHE A 5 -13.17 9.69 16.24
N PHE A 6 -12.06 9.70 16.98
CA PHE A 6 -10.86 8.99 16.55
C PHE A 6 -11.08 7.47 16.56
N MET A 7 -10.44 6.77 15.63
CA MET A 7 -10.51 5.31 15.56
C MET A 7 -9.22 4.71 16.11
N GLU A 8 -9.38 3.60 16.82
CA GLU A 8 -8.27 2.75 17.22
C GLU A 8 -7.69 2.00 16.03
N TYR A 9 -6.41 1.63 16.15
CA TYR A 9 -5.72 0.82 15.14
C TYR A 9 -6.39 -0.55 14.97
N HIS A 10 -6.77 -1.19 16.07
CA HIS A 10 -7.48 -2.46 16.08
C HIS A 10 -8.25 -2.65 17.41
N PRO A 11 -9.58 -2.90 17.38
CA PRO A 11 -10.42 -2.89 18.58
C PRO A 11 -10.03 -3.90 19.65
N LYS A 12 -9.45 -5.05 19.27
CA LYS A 12 -9.05 -6.11 20.22
C LYS A 12 -7.56 -6.11 20.52
N LEU A 13 -6.71 -5.90 19.52
CA LEU A 13 -5.25 -6.06 19.65
C LEU A 13 -4.54 -4.77 20.02
N ARG A 14 -5.08 -3.62 19.59
CA ARG A 14 -4.51 -2.29 19.80
C ARG A 14 -5.61 -1.26 20.08
N PRO A 15 -6.38 -1.44 21.17
CA PRO A 15 -7.61 -0.67 21.41
C PRO A 15 -7.37 0.79 21.82
N VAL A 16 -6.14 1.16 22.18
CA VAL A 16 -5.76 2.53 22.54
C VAL A 16 -4.70 3.13 21.63
N ASP A 17 -4.19 2.36 20.69
CA ASP A 17 -3.28 2.89 19.67
C ASP A 17 -4.10 3.51 18.53
N SER A 18 -3.67 4.64 18.02
CA SER A 18 -4.22 5.19 16.78
C SER A 18 -3.54 4.56 15.56
N PRO A 19 -4.05 4.74 14.33
CA PRO A 19 -3.36 4.38 13.10
C PRO A 19 -2.03 5.12 12.89
N THR A 20 -1.79 6.19 13.65
CA THR A 20 -0.53 6.94 13.63
C THR A 20 0.34 6.47 14.79
N ASP A 21 1.54 5.97 14.49
CA ASP A 21 2.47 5.52 15.52
C ASP A 21 2.84 6.64 16.50
N GLY A 22 2.90 6.28 17.79
CA GLY A 22 3.18 7.22 18.88
C GLY A 22 2.00 8.07 19.33
N VAL A 23 0.82 7.93 18.71
CA VAL A 23 -0.43 8.58 19.11
C VAL A 23 -1.35 7.57 19.76
N PHE A 24 -1.79 7.86 20.99
CA PHE A 24 -2.66 6.99 21.77
C PHE A 24 -3.97 7.67 22.10
N LEU A 25 -5.05 6.90 22.15
CA LEU A 25 -6.41 7.37 22.36
C LEU A 25 -6.85 7.06 23.78
N ALA A 26 -7.53 8.02 24.42
CA ALA A 26 -8.08 7.86 25.76
C ALA A 26 -9.43 8.55 25.92
N GLY A 27 -10.34 7.94 26.66
CA GLY A 27 -11.62 8.50 27.06
C GLY A 27 -12.53 8.87 25.89
N ALA A 28 -13.21 10.00 25.99
CA ALA A 28 -14.22 10.45 25.03
C ALA A 28 -13.67 10.78 23.64
N ALA A 29 -12.36 10.85 23.46
CA ALA A 29 -11.75 11.05 22.13
C ALA A 29 -12.10 9.93 21.14
N GLN A 30 -12.32 8.70 21.62
CA GLN A 30 -12.69 7.53 20.81
C GLN A 30 -14.20 7.31 20.70
N GLY A 31 -14.97 7.91 21.58
CA GLY A 31 -16.43 7.78 21.65
C GLY A 31 -16.98 8.05 23.06
N PRO A 32 -18.30 8.14 23.23
CA PRO A 32 -18.91 8.27 24.55
C PRO A 32 -18.51 7.12 25.46
N LYS A 33 -18.03 7.45 26.67
CA LYS A 33 -17.59 6.48 27.69
C LYS A 33 -17.97 6.95 29.09
N ASP A 34 -18.19 6.02 29.98
CA ASP A 34 -18.31 6.29 31.40
C ASP A 34 -16.94 6.61 32.04
N ILE A 35 -16.96 7.03 33.29
CA ILE A 35 -15.75 7.43 34.02
C ILE A 35 -14.82 6.22 34.23
N PRO A 36 -15.28 5.04 34.68
CA PRO A 36 -14.43 3.87 34.84
C PRO A 36 -13.74 3.43 33.56
N ALA A 37 -14.47 3.39 32.44
CA ALA A 37 -13.91 3.03 31.14
C ALA A 37 -12.89 4.08 30.66
N SER A 38 -13.14 5.36 30.90
CA SER A 38 -12.21 6.45 30.55
C SER A 38 -10.91 6.37 31.34
N VAL A 39 -10.98 6.07 32.64
CA VAL A 39 -9.80 5.87 33.50
C VAL A 39 -9.00 4.63 33.07
N ALA A 40 -9.69 3.50 32.84
CA ALA A 40 -9.04 2.28 32.38
C ALA A 40 -8.31 2.50 31.04
N GLN A 41 -8.96 3.20 30.12
CA GLN A 41 -8.38 3.51 28.80
C GLN A 41 -7.21 4.50 28.91
N GLY A 42 -7.30 5.50 29.81
CA GLY A 42 -6.19 6.41 30.10
C GLY A 42 -4.96 5.66 30.64
N SER A 43 -5.17 4.74 31.57
CA SER A 43 -4.10 3.86 32.09
C SER A 43 -3.48 2.98 31.01
N ALA A 44 -4.31 2.43 30.13
CA ALA A 44 -3.84 1.61 29.00
C ALA A 44 -3.02 2.45 28.01
N ALA A 45 -3.48 3.67 27.66
CA ALA A 45 -2.77 4.59 26.78
C ALA A 45 -1.42 5.02 27.39
N ALA A 46 -1.39 5.34 28.69
CA ALA A 46 -0.17 5.66 29.43
C ALA A 46 0.83 4.49 29.43
N SER A 47 0.35 3.25 29.65
CA SER A 47 1.18 2.05 29.60
C SER A 47 1.79 1.83 28.20
N ARG A 48 1.02 2.05 27.16
CA ARG A 48 1.51 1.96 25.77
C ARG A 48 2.57 3.03 25.48
N ALA A 49 2.34 4.28 25.91
CA ALA A 49 3.30 5.36 25.76
C ALA A 49 4.60 5.08 26.57
N ALA A 50 4.46 4.62 27.81
CA ALA A 50 5.60 4.29 28.67
C ALA A 50 6.50 3.21 28.04
N ARG A 51 5.94 2.23 27.35
CA ARG A 51 6.71 1.21 26.64
C ARG A 51 7.63 1.84 25.58
N ILE A 52 7.16 2.85 24.85
CA ILE A 52 7.98 3.55 23.86
C ILE A 52 9.05 4.41 24.56
N LEU A 53 8.64 5.15 25.59
CA LEU A 53 9.51 6.09 26.28
C LEU A 53 10.57 5.43 27.18
N SER A 54 10.38 4.15 27.55
CA SER A 54 11.34 3.41 28.39
C SER A 54 12.56 2.89 27.62
N ALA A 55 12.54 2.91 26.30
CA ALA A 55 13.68 2.52 25.47
C ALA A 55 14.49 3.75 25.06
N GLU A 56 15.82 3.68 25.15
CA GLU A 56 16.72 4.74 24.68
C GLU A 56 16.69 4.85 23.14
N THR A 57 16.55 3.72 22.47
CA THR A 57 16.49 3.63 21.01
C THR A 57 15.45 2.59 20.59
N TRP A 58 14.84 2.81 19.44
CA TRP A 58 13.95 1.84 18.81
C TRP A 58 14.53 1.46 17.46
N GLU A 59 14.73 0.15 17.27
CA GLU A 59 14.99 -0.39 15.95
C GLU A 59 13.66 -0.56 15.23
N ILE A 60 13.55 0.07 14.08
CA ILE A 60 12.41 -0.07 13.18
C ILE A 60 12.88 -0.57 11.83
N GLU A 61 12.11 -1.42 11.19
CA GLU A 61 12.25 -1.79 9.79
C GLU A 61 11.23 -1.00 8.96
N PRO A 62 11.53 0.25 8.62
CA PRO A 62 10.55 1.09 7.96
C PRO A 62 10.36 0.62 6.52
N ILE A 63 9.10 0.52 6.10
CA ILE A 63 8.74 0.37 4.69
C ILE A 63 8.89 1.74 4.03
N VAL A 64 10.06 2.03 3.49
CA VAL A 64 10.37 3.33 2.88
C VAL A 64 10.87 3.16 1.45
N ALA A 65 10.79 4.22 0.68
CA ALA A 65 11.39 4.26 -0.65
C ALA A 65 12.88 4.61 -0.56
N ARG A 66 13.67 4.03 -1.47
CA ARG A 66 15.11 4.29 -1.63
C ARG A 66 15.44 4.63 -3.08
N VAL A 67 16.42 5.50 -3.28
CA VAL A 67 16.86 5.96 -4.60
C VAL A 67 18.18 5.31 -4.98
N TRP A 68 18.25 4.76 -6.19
CA TRP A 68 19.46 4.32 -6.86
C TRP A 68 20.06 5.48 -7.63
N ALA A 69 21.14 6.05 -7.11
CA ALA A 69 21.74 7.26 -7.65
C ALA A 69 22.24 7.11 -9.09
N ASP A 70 22.74 5.94 -9.44
CA ASP A 70 23.24 5.57 -10.76
C ASP A 70 22.15 5.54 -11.83
N ARG A 71 20.91 5.28 -11.46
CA ARG A 71 19.73 5.24 -12.35
C ARG A 71 18.97 6.57 -12.39
N CYS A 72 19.14 7.40 -11.37
CA CYS A 72 18.41 8.66 -11.26
C CYS A 72 18.93 9.69 -12.25
N ILE A 73 18.12 10.04 -13.26
CA ILE A 73 18.53 11.00 -14.30
C ILE A 73 18.75 12.42 -13.78
N SER A 74 18.17 12.79 -12.64
CA SER A 74 18.45 14.05 -11.98
C SER A 74 19.92 14.13 -11.53
N ALA A 75 20.49 13.01 -11.07
CA ALA A 75 21.92 12.90 -10.74
C ALA A 75 22.82 13.12 -11.97
N GLN A 76 22.31 12.80 -13.16
CA GLN A 76 22.99 13.00 -14.45
C GLN A 76 22.80 14.43 -14.99
N GLY A 77 22.26 15.36 -14.19
CA GLY A 77 22.03 16.75 -14.58
C GLY A 77 20.77 16.98 -15.43
N LYS A 78 19.96 15.96 -15.69
CA LYS A 78 18.71 16.10 -16.46
C LYS A 78 17.57 16.58 -15.55
N LYS A 79 16.68 17.41 -16.11
CA LYS A 79 15.49 17.86 -15.40
C LYS A 79 14.52 16.70 -15.20
N CYS A 80 14.19 16.38 -13.94
CA CYS A 80 13.18 15.42 -13.56
C CYS A 80 12.56 15.85 -12.22
N GLY A 81 11.49 15.24 -11.79
CA GLY A 81 10.79 15.59 -10.55
C GLY A 81 9.51 14.76 -10.39
N ILE A 82 9.32 13.74 -11.23
CA ILE A 82 8.11 12.91 -11.26
C ILE A 82 7.85 12.28 -9.89
N CYS A 83 8.88 11.71 -9.26
CA CYS A 83 8.77 11.10 -7.95
C CYS A 83 8.34 12.09 -6.84
N ALA A 84 8.83 13.33 -6.90
CA ALA A 84 8.44 14.37 -5.95
C ALA A 84 6.99 14.80 -6.15
N GLN A 85 6.53 14.90 -7.40
CA GLN A 85 5.13 15.20 -7.72
C GLN A 85 4.17 14.07 -7.32
N ALA A 86 4.63 12.82 -7.41
CA ALA A 86 3.86 11.65 -7.01
C ALA A 86 3.72 11.49 -5.49
N CYS A 87 4.54 12.19 -4.70
CA CYS A 87 4.55 12.04 -3.25
C CYS A 87 3.61 13.03 -2.56
N PRO A 88 2.46 12.60 -2.01
CA PRO A 88 1.52 13.49 -1.35
C PRO A 88 2.03 14.04 -0.01
N TYR A 89 3.12 13.47 0.52
CA TYR A 89 3.69 13.82 1.82
C TYR A 89 4.86 14.80 1.74
N GLY A 90 5.28 15.19 0.53
CA GLY A 90 6.46 16.04 0.36
C GLY A 90 7.75 15.41 0.91
N ALA A 91 7.82 14.08 0.90
CA ALA A 91 8.98 13.35 1.42
C ALA A 91 10.18 13.33 0.45
N ILE A 92 10.01 13.77 -0.79
CA ILE A 92 11.02 13.67 -1.84
C ILE A 92 11.44 15.06 -2.31
N THR A 93 12.73 15.33 -2.23
CA THR A 93 13.36 16.55 -2.76
C THR A 93 14.21 16.19 -3.96
N VAL A 94 14.10 16.98 -5.04
CA VAL A 94 14.86 16.80 -6.26
C VAL A 94 15.65 18.09 -6.58
N VAL A 95 16.96 17.94 -6.65
CA VAL A 95 17.87 19.01 -7.06
C VAL A 95 18.62 18.55 -8.31
N GLN A 96 18.64 19.36 -9.35
CA GLN A 96 19.33 19.02 -10.59
C GLN A 96 20.83 18.81 -10.35
N GLY A 97 21.40 17.74 -10.89
CA GLY A 97 22.79 17.35 -10.63
C GLY A 97 22.98 16.46 -9.40
N MET A 98 21.90 16.20 -8.64
CA MET A 98 21.90 15.30 -7.49
C MET A 98 20.81 14.24 -7.64
N PRO A 99 20.99 13.03 -7.07
CA PRO A 99 19.92 12.06 -7.01
C PRO A 99 18.78 12.60 -6.15
N ALA A 100 17.55 12.19 -6.44
CA ALA A 100 16.41 12.50 -5.60
C ALA A 100 16.68 12.02 -4.17
N GLN A 101 16.34 12.84 -3.19
CA GLN A 101 16.54 12.55 -1.77
C GLN A 101 15.21 12.28 -1.09
N ILE A 102 15.14 11.20 -0.33
CA ILE A 102 13.94 10.80 0.41
C ILE A 102 14.17 11.01 1.90
N THR A 103 13.33 11.86 2.51
CA THR A 103 13.28 12.03 3.95
C THR A 103 12.50 10.86 4.55
N GLN A 104 13.20 9.90 5.13
CA GLN A 104 12.57 8.66 5.66
C GLN A 104 11.49 8.95 6.69
N ALA A 105 11.67 9.93 7.56
CA ALA A 105 10.70 10.33 8.57
C ALA A 105 9.37 10.87 7.99
N LYS A 106 9.38 11.31 6.73
CA LYS A 106 8.17 11.75 6.00
C LYS A 106 7.62 10.69 5.05
N CYS A 107 8.37 9.61 4.81
CA CYS A 107 7.98 8.56 3.89
C CYS A 107 7.00 7.60 4.57
N HIS A 108 5.77 7.54 4.07
CA HIS A 108 4.74 6.63 4.57
C HIS A 108 4.73 5.26 3.88
N GLY A 109 5.68 4.97 2.99
CA GLY A 109 5.79 3.65 2.38
C GLY A 109 4.67 3.26 1.41
N CYS A 110 4.01 4.20 0.76
CA CYS A 110 2.96 3.89 -0.20
C CYS A 110 3.47 3.25 -1.51
N GLY A 111 4.73 3.52 -1.88
CA GLY A 111 5.36 2.99 -3.09
C GLY A 111 4.95 3.67 -4.40
N GLY A 112 4.12 4.72 -4.36
CA GLY A 112 3.68 5.41 -5.57
C GLY A 112 4.82 6.00 -6.41
N CYS A 113 5.84 6.55 -5.75
CA CYS A 113 7.03 7.10 -6.42
C CYS A 113 7.87 6.03 -7.14
N VAL A 114 7.78 4.77 -6.70
CA VAL A 114 8.48 3.64 -7.36
C VAL A 114 7.86 3.40 -8.73
N ALA A 115 6.55 3.17 -8.77
CA ALA A 115 5.82 2.88 -10.00
C ALA A 115 5.67 4.10 -10.94
N GLU A 116 5.90 5.32 -10.46
CA GLU A 116 5.93 6.52 -11.29
C GLU A 116 7.33 6.85 -11.83
N CYS A 117 8.38 6.14 -11.39
CA CYS A 117 9.73 6.42 -11.85
C CYS A 117 10.01 5.77 -13.21
N PRO A 118 10.14 6.53 -14.31
CA PRO A 118 10.32 5.94 -15.65
C PRO A 118 11.73 5.38 -15.89
N HIS A 119 12.58 5.41 -14.87
CA HIS A 119 13.99 4.96 -14.95
C HIS A 119 14.32 3.88 -13.92
N ASP A 120 13.30 3.31 -13.25
CA ASP A 120 13.48 2.29 -12.19
C ASP A 120 14.55 2.69 -11.17
N ALA A 121 14.64 4.00 -10.90
CA ALA A 121 15.63 4.57 -10.00
C ALA A 121 15.17 4.59 -8.54
N ILE A 122 13.98 4.09 -8.25
CA ILE A 122 13.43 4.06 -6.89
C ILE A 122 12.96 2.65 -6.59
N SER A 123 13.28 2.16 -5.40
CA SER A 123 12.80 0.90 -4.86
C SER A 123 12.06 1.13 -3.55
N GLN A 124 11.23 0.19 -3.13
CA GLN A 124 10.55 0.19 -1.84
C GLN A 124 11.05 -0.98 -1.01
N ASP A 125 11.49 -0.71 0.21
CA ASP A 125 11.91 -1.76 1.14
C ASP A 125 10.75 -2.72 1.41
N HIS A 126 11.03 -4.01 1.48
CA HIS A 126 10.08 -5.12 1.66
C HIS A 126 9.06 -5.34 0.53
N PHE A 127 9.00 -4.43 -0.44
CA PHE A 127 8.12 -4.50 -1.61
C PHE A 127 8.86 -4.14 -2.89
N THR A 128 10.08 -4.65 -3.06
CA THR A 128 10.86 -4.43 -4.28
C THR A 128 10.20 -5.12 -5.47
N ASP A 129 10.51 -4.66 -6.69
CA ASP A 129 10.00 -5.29 -7.91
C ASP A 129 10.38 -6.76 -7.98
N ALA A 130 11.61 -7.10 -7.60
CA ALA A 130 12.08 -8.49 -7.55
C ALA A 130 11.24 -9.36 -6.60
N GLN A 131 10.88 -8.83 -5.41
CA GLN A 131 10.04 -9.56 -4.45
C GLN A 131 8.61 -9.76 -4.98
N ILE A 132 8.02 -8.74 -5.62
CA ILE A 132 6.68 -8.84 -6.20
C ILE A 132 6.69 -9.82 -7.38
N VAL A 133 7.67 -9.70 -8.27
CA VAL A 133 7.82 -10.60 -9.43
C VAL A 133 8.08 -12.05 -9.00
N SER A 134 8.87 -12.27 -7.95
CA SER A 134 9.11 -13.63 -7.42
C SER A 134 7.82 -14.27 -6.88
N GLN A 135 6.98 -13.51 -6.17
CA GLN A 135 5.67 -13.98 -5.72
C GLN A 135 4.76 -14.32 -6.91
N LEU A 136 4.71 -13.43 -7.90
CA LEU A 136 3.96 -13.65 -9.14
C LEU A 136 4.43 -14.91 -9.86
N GLN A 137 5.74 -15.11 -9.96
CA GLN A 137 6.33 -16.31 -10.56
C GLN A 137 5.92 -17.58 -9.82
N ALA A 138 6.03 -17.58 -8.50
CA ALA A 138 5.66 -18.73 -7.68
C ALA A 138 4.17 -19.09 -7.80
N VAL A 139 3.31 -18.06 -7.82
CA VAL A 139 1.86 -18.25 -7.99
C VAL A 139 1.52 -18.86 -9.34
N LEU A 140 2.21 -18.46 -10.40
CA LEU A 140 1.89 -18.85 -11.79
C LEU A 140 2.70 -20.04 -12.32
N GLN A 141 3.38 -20.81 -11.44
CA GLN A 141 4.18 -21.98 -11.85
C GLN A 141 3.33 -23.13 -12.38
N ASP A 142 2.15 -23.33 -11.81
CA ASP A 142 1.26 -24.44 -12.17
C ASP A 142 -0.09 -23.90 -12.61
N LYS A 143 -0.58 -24.36 -13.76
CA LYS A 143 -1.87 -24.01 -14.36
C LYS A 143 -2.21 -22.52 -14.25
N PRO A 144 -1.38 -21.62 -14.78
CA PRO A 144 -1.56 -20.18 -14.64
C PRO A 144 -2.88 -19.70 -15.27
N GLU A 145 -3.37 -20.38 -16.31
CA GLU A 145 -4.62 -20.07 -17.03
C GLU A 145 -5.88 -20.26 -16.18
N GLU A 146 -5.81 -21.11 -15.16
CA GLU A 146 -6.91 -21.32 -14.21
C GLU A 146 -6.89 -20.30 -13.06
N LYS A 147 -5.84 -19.47 -12.94
CA LYS A 147 -5.63 -18.60 -11.77
C LYS A 147 -6.07 -17.17 -12.01
N ILE A 148 -6.69 -16.63 -10.98
CA ILE A 148 -6.97 -15.21 -10.80
C ILE A 148 -5.88 -14.65 -9.89
N LEU A 149 -4.98 -13.84 -10.45
CA LEU A 149 -3.95 -13.15 -9.66
C LEU A 149 -4.51 -11.83 -9.16
N ALA A 150 -4.65 -11.69 -7.85
CA ALA A 150 -5.20 -10.50 -7.20
C ALA A 150 -4.09 -9.70 -6.50
N PHE A 151 -3.80 -8.51 -6.98
CA PHE A 151 -2.97 -7.56 -6.26
C PHE A 151 -3.84 -6.73 -5.33
N MET A 152 -3.55 -6.80 -4.03
CA MET A 152 -4.40 -6.24 -3.00
C MET A 152 -3.68 -5.18 -2.18
N CYS A 153 -4.27 -3.98 -2.10
CA CYS A 153 -3.81 -2.95 -1.18
C CYS A 153 -3.93 -3.44 0.26
N HIS A 154 -2.87 -3.27 1.04
CA HIS A 154 -2.80 -3.73 2.43
C HIS A 154 -3.97 -3.24 3.30
N TRP A 155 -4.33 -1.96 3.17
CA TRP A 155 -5.24 -1.29 4.11
C TRP A 155 -6.71 -1.62 3.88
N CYS A 156 -7.15 -1.71 2.64
CA CYS A 156 -8.55 -1.95 2.32
C CYS A 156 -8.78 -3.35 1.76
N SER A 157 -8.35 -3.62 0.55
CA SER A 157 -8.72 -4.88 -0.12
C SER A 157 -8.09 -6.13 0.53
N TYR A 158 -6.86 -6.05 1.05
CA TYR A 158 -6.27 -7.15 1.81
C TYR A 158 -6.98 -7.31 3.17
N GLY A 159 -7.30 -6.19 3.83
CA GLY A 159 -8.10 -6.22 5.06
C GLY A 159 -9.50 -6.80 4.83
N GLY A 160 -10.15 -6.46 3.70
CA GLY A 160 -11.43 -7.05 3.30
C GLY A 160 -11.33 -8.56 3.04
N ALA A 161 -10.26 -9.01 2.36
CA ALA A 161 -10.01 -10.43 2.12
C ALA A 161 -9.76 -11.20 3.44
N ASP A 162 -9.04 -10.60 4.39
CA ASP A 162 -8.82 -11.15 5.73
C ASP A 162 -10.13 -11.25 6.52
N ASN A 163 -10.97 -10.22 6.44
CA ASN A 163 -12.30 -10.22 7.04
C ASN A 163 -13.22 -11.28 6.40
N ALA A 164 -13.18 -11.45 5.09
CA ALA A 164 -13.91 -12.52 4.41
C ALA A 164 -13.47 -13.91 4.90
N GLY A 165 -12.15 -14.11 5.07
CA GLY A 165 -11.62 -15.36 5.62
C GLY A 165 -12.07 -15.63 7.06
N THR A 166 -12.01 -14.63 7.94
CA THR A 166 -12.48 -14.74 9.33
C THR A 166 -13.99 -14.92 9.44
N SER A 167 -14.74 -14.44 8.46
CA SER A 167 -16.20 -14.60 8.35
C SER A 167 -16.63 -15.88 7.61
N HIS A 168 -15.65 -16.72 7.22
CA HIS A 168 -15.89 -17.98 6.52
C HIS A 168 -16.60 -17.81 5.16
N PHE A 169 -16.39 -16.69 4.46
CA PHE A 169 -16.88 -16.55 3.10
C PHE A 169 -16.11 -17.48 2.16
N GLU A 170 -16.86 -18.22 1.35
CA GLU A 170 -16.28 -19.08 0.34
C GLU A 170 -15.98 -18.29 -0.94
N TYR A 171 -14.79 -18.47 -1.49
CA TYR A 171 -14.39 -17.93 -2.79
C TYR A 171 -13.57 -18.96 -3.57
N PRO A 172 -13.46 -18.82 -4.89
CA PRO A 172 -12.77 -19.82 -5.72
C PRO A 172 -11.32 -20.03 -5.27
N ALA A 173 -10.94 -21.30 -5.13
CA ALA A 173 -9.57 -21.70 -4.78
C ALA A 173 -8.51 -21.29 -5.82
N THR A 174 -8.95 -20.85 -7.01
CA THR A 174 -8.08 -20.32 -8.06
C THR A 174 -7.58 -18.90 -7.80
N SER A 175 -8.21 -18.17 -6.88
CA SER A 175 -7.78 -16.83 -6.49
C SER A 175 -6.48 -16.86 -5.69
N ARG A 176 -5.52 -16.02 -6.07
CA ARG A 176 -4.22 -15.88 -5.39
C ARG A 176 -3.90 -14.42 -5.17
N GLY A 177 -3.71 -14.06 -3.89
CA GLY A 177 -3.43 -12.68 -3.48
C GLY A 177 -1.94 -12.37 -3.38
N ILE A 178 -1.53 -11.26 -3.95
CA ILE A 178 -0.24 -10.61 -3.69
C ILE A 178 -0.52 -9.28 -3.00
N ARG A 179 -0.03 -9.14 -1.78
CA ARG A 179 -0.20 -7.91 -0.99
C ARG A 179 0.81 -6.85 -1.42
N VAL A 180 0.32 -5.63 -1.60
CA VAL A 180 1.12 -4.41 -1.76
C VAL A 180 0.67 -3.37 -0.75
N MET A 181 1.54 -2.43 -0.37
CA MET A 181 1.15 -1.44 0.64
C MET A 181 0.05 -0.50 0.16
N CYS A 182 0.09 -0.09 -1.10
CA CYS A 182 -0.93 0.73 -1.74
C CYS A 182 -1.10 0.29 -3.19
N SER A 183 -2.29 0.46 -3.76
CA SER A 183 -2.50 0.28 -5.20
C SER A 183 -1.60 1.16 -6.06
N ALA A 184 -1.14 2.31 -5.54
CA ALA A 184 -0.16 3.16 -6.22
C ALA A 184 1.21 2.49 -6.45
N ARG A 185 1.57 1.46 -5.67
CA ARG A 185 2.79 0.66 -5.85
C ARG A 185 2.72 -0.24 -7.08
N MET A 186 1.52 -0.55 -7.53
CA MET A 186 1.31 -1.43 -8.66
C MET A 186 1.77 -0.79 -9.96
N ASP A 187 2.82 -1.36 -10.55
CA ASP A 187 3.24 -1.04 -11.90
C ASP A 187 2.39 -1.83 -12.91
N GLN A 188 2.16 -1.21 -14.08
CA GLN A 188 1.51 -1.89 -15.20
C GLN A 188 2.34 -3.09 -15.70
N ASP A 189 3.67 -3.05 -15.52
CA ASP A 189 4.56 -4.11 -15.95
C ASP A 189 4.32 -5.41 -15.18
N PHE A 190 3.88 -5.36 -13.92
CA PHE A 190 3.47 -6.56 -13.19
C PHE A 190 2.21 -7.21 -13.78
N ILE A 191 1.30 -6.41 -14.31
CA ILE A 191 0.08 -6.90 -14.95
C ILE A 191 0.45 -7.58 -16.27
N LEU A 192 1.30 -6.94 -17.07
CA LEU A 192 1.78 -7.48 -18.34
C LEU A 192 2.59 -8.76 -18.13
N GLU A 193 3.46 -8.78 -17.10
CA GLU A 193 4.24 -9.97 -16.74
C GLU A 193 3.35 -11.13 -16.29
N ALA A 194 2.27 -10.84 -15.55
CA ALA A 194 1.30 -11.87 -15.17
C ALA A 194 0.65 -12.53 -16.40
N PHE A 195 0.22 -11.72 -17.37
CA PHE A 195 -0.35 -12.25 -18.62
C PHE A 195 0.70 -12.94 -19.49
N ARG A 196 1.92 -12.42 -19.55
CA ARG A 196 3.04 -13.10 -20.25
C ARG A 196 3.30 -14.49 -19.70
N ARG A 197 3.05 -14.70 -18.40
CA ARG A 197 3.16 -16.01 -17.73
C ARG A 197 1.89 -16.85 -17.78
N GLY A 198 0.88 -16.39 -18.49
CA GLY A 198 -0.35 -17.15 -18.75
C GLY A 198 -1.46 -16.98 -17.73
N ALA A 199 -1.36 -16.02 -16.78
CA ALA A 199 -2.42 -15.79 -15.80
C ALA A 199 -3.80 -15.73 -16.46
N GLY A 200 -4.78 -16.48 -15.95
CA GLY A 200 -6.14 -16.51 -16.46
C GLY A 200 -6.82 -15.14 -16.34
N MET A 201 -6.67 -14.48 -15.21
CA MET A 201 -7.19 -13.15 -14.91
C MET A 201 -6.26 -12.40 -13.99
N VAL A 202 -6.22 -11.08 -14.10
CA VAL A 202 -5.53 -10.20 -13.16
C VAL A 202 -6.53 -9.20 -12.57
N LEU A 203 -6.59 -9.18 -11.25
CA LEU A 203 -7.37 -8.23 -10.47
C LEU A 203 -6.41 -7.29 -9.73
N VAL A 204 -6.65 -6.00 -9.81
CA VAL A 204 -6.01 -5.02 -8.92
C VAL A 204 -7.09 -4.41 -8.05
N SER A 205 -6.86 -4.40 -6.74
CA SER A 205 -7.83 -3.84 -5.81
C SER A 205 -7.18 -2.89 -4.81
N GLY A 206 -7.92 -1.87 -4.43
CA GLY A 206 -7.48 -0.82 -3.52
C GLY A 206 -8.63 -0.12 -2.82
N CYS A 207 -8.30 0.94 -2.09
CA CYS A 207 -9.29 1.73 -1.36
C CYS A 207 -10.27 2.42 -2.33
N HIS A 208 -11.48 2.73 -1.85
CA HIS A 208 -12.40 3.60 -2.56
C HIS A 208 -11.79 4.98 -2.86
N PRO A 209 -12.23 5.66 -3.93
CA PRO A 209 -11.91 7.06 -4.14
C PRO A 209 -12.25 7.87 -2.88
N GLN A 210 -11.37 8.77 -2.46
CA GLN A 210 -11.47 9.62 -1.26
C GLN A 210 -11.14 8.93 0.07
N ASP A 211 -11.13 7.59 0.15
CA ASP A 211 -10.81 6.84 1.38
C ASP A 211 -9.39 6.25 1.35
N CYS A 212 -8.56 6.68 0.43
CA CYS A 212 -7.20 6.15 0.33
C CYS A 212 -6.40 6.44 1.60
N HIS A 213 -5.92 5.40 2.26
CA HIS A 213 -5.06 5.51 3.44
C HIS A 213 -3.82 6.40 3.19
N TYR A 214 -3.32 6.40 1.96
CA TYR A 214 -2.17 7.21 1.53
C TYR A 214 -2.59 8.47 0.73
N ILE A 215 -3.71 9.07 1.09
CA ILE A 215 -4.25 10.33 0.55
C ILE A 215 -4.63 10.22 -0.93
N SER A 216 -3.67 10.11 -1.85
CA SER A 216 -3.89 10.16 -3.30
C SER A 216 -3.49 8.88 -4.04
N GLY A 217 -3.00 7.85 -3.33
CA GLY A 217 -2.46 6.64 -3.96
C GLY A 217 -3.47 5.93 -4.88
N GLN A 218 -4.73 5.82 -4.48
CA GLN A 218 -5.79 5.26 -5.30
C GLN A 218 -5.98 6.04 -6.60
N GLN A 219 -6.00 7.38 -6.54
CA GLN A 219 -6.21 8.23 -7.73
C GLN A 219 -5.06 8.11 -8.74
N VAL A 220 -3.82 8.01 -8.24
CA VAL A 220 -2.64 7.80 -9.08
C VAL A 220 -2.70 6.44 -9.76
N ALA A 221 -3.06 5.40 -9.00
CA ALA A 221 -3.24 4.04 -9.50
C ALA A 221 -4.33 3.97 -10.58
N ALA A 222 -5.50 4.55 -10.35
CA ALA A 222 -6.62 4.56 -11.29
C ALA A 222 -6.20 5.13 -12.66
N LYS A 223 -5.55 6.30 -12.67
CA LYS A 223 -5.05 6.93 -13.92
C LYS A 223 -4.06 6.05 -14.69
N ARG A 224 -3.26 5.27 -13.98
CA ARG A 224 -2.31 4.33 -14.61
C ARG A 224 -3.04 3.15 -15.22
N PHE A 225 -4.01 2.59 -14.52
CA PHE A 225 -4.75 1.41 -14.95
C PHE A 225 -5.72 1.67 -16.09
N ASP A 226 -6.21 2.89 -16.28
CA ASP A 226 -7.01 3.28 -17.44
C ASP A 226 -6.33 3.00 -18.79
N ARG A 227 -5.01 2.88 -18.79
CA ARG A 227 -4.21 2.61 -19.99
C ARG A 227 -4.01 1.12 -20.28
N VAL A 228 -4.15 0.28 -19.26
CA VAL A 228 -3.87 -1.17 -19.34
C VAL A 228 -4.76 -1.89 -20.35
N PRO A 229 -6.08 -1.68 -20.39
CA PRO A 229 -6.94 -2.37 -21.37
C PRO A 229 -6.48 -2.19 -22.82
N ARG A 230 -6.11 -0.95 -23.18
CA ARG A 230 -5.60 -0.64 -24.53
C ARG A 230 -4.25 -1.32 -24.84
N ALA A 231 -3.40 -1.47 -23.82
CA ALA A 231 -2.14 -2.19 -23.97
C ALA A 231 -2.39 -3.69 -24.20
N LEU A 232 -3.32 -4.28 -23.46
CA LEU A 232 -3.71 -5.69 -23.62
C LEU A 232 -4.30 -5.97 -24.99
N GLU A 233 -5.20 -5.12 -25.48
CA GLU A 233 -5.77 -5.22 -26.85
C GLU A 233 -4.67 -5.27 -27.91
N ARG A 234 -3.66 -4.38 -27.82
CA ARG A 234 -2.52 -4.36 -28.75
C ARG A 234 -1.68 -5.63 -28.72
N LEU A 235 -1.68 -6.32 -27.58
CA LEU A 235 -0.98 -7.60 -27.38
C LEU A 235 -1.86 -8.81 -27.73
N GLY A 236 -3.08 -8.60 -28.20
CA GLY A 236 -4.03 -9.68 -28.51
C GLY A 236 -4.61 -10.37 -27.28
N ILE A 237 -4.54 -9.73 -26.12
CA ILE A 237 -5.10 -10.24 -24.87
C ILE A 237 -6.48 -9.60 -24.65
N ASN A 238 -7.50 -10.43 -24.37
CA ASN A 238 -8.84 -9.91 -24.06
C ASN A 238 -8.76 -9.00 -22.80
N PRO A 239 -9.08 -7.70 -22.92
CA PRO A 239 -9.00 -6.74 -21.82
C PRO A 239 -9.95 -7.05 -20.66
N GLU A 240 -11.03 -7.82 -20.86
CA GLU A 240 -11.93 -8.26 -19.80
C GLU A 240 -11.26 -9.17 -18.75
N ARG A 241 -10.10 -9.75 -19.09
CA ARG A 241 -9.28 -10.53 -18.16
C ARG A 241 -8.54 -9.65 -17.14
N PHE A 242 -8.57 -8.33 -17.29
CA PHE A 242 -8.05 -7.36 -16.35
C PHE A 242 -9.20 -6.62 -15.69
N ARG A 243 -9.19 -6.57 -14.35
CA ARG A 243 -10.20 -5.87 -13.56
C ARG A 243 -9.54 -5.00 -12.51
N VAL A 244 -10.19 -3.87 -12.22
CA VAL A 244 -9.83 -2.98 -11.11
C VAL A 244 -11.07 -2.82 -10.24
N GLU A 245 -10.93 -3.11 -8.96
CA GLU A 245 -12.02 -3.02 -7.99
C GLU A 245 -11.59 -2.18 -6.78
N TRP A 246 -12.44 -1.27 -6.39
CA TRP A 246 -12.23 -0.45 -5.22
C TRP A 246 -13.08 -0.97 -4.08
N ILE A 247 -12.42 -1.34 -2.99
CA ILE A 247 -13.00 -2.14 -1.89
C ILE A 247 -12.66 -1.46 -0.57
N SER A 248 -13.63 -1.45 0.36
CA SER A 248 -13.40 -1.10 1.75
C SER A 248 -13.06 -2.33 2.59
N ALA A 249 -12.24 -2.18 3.62
CA ALA A 249 -11.99 -3.24 4.59
C ALA A 249 -13.24 -3.62 5.42
N ALA A 250 -14.30 -2.80 5.36
CA ALA A 250 -15.55 -2.99 6.09
C ALA A 250 -16.69 -3.57 5.23
N GLU A 251 -16.45 -3.82 3.94
CA GLU A 251 -17.40 -4.46 3.01
C GLU A 251 -17.32 -6.03 3.10
#